data_2ee0982997474d3a7fa53c883788eb55
#
_entry.id   2ee0982997474d3a7fa53c883788eb55
#
_cell.length_a   1.000
_cell.length_b   1.000
_cell.length_c   1.000
_cell.angle_alpha   90.00
_cell.angle_beta   90.00
_cell.angle_gamma   90.00
#
_symmetry.space_group_name_H-M   'P 1'
#
loop_
_entity.id
_entity.type
_entity.pdbx_description
1 polymer ?
#
loop_
_entity_poly.entity_id
_entity_poly.type
_entity_poly.pdbx_seq_one_letter_code
_entity_poly.pdbx_strand_id
1 'polypeptide(L)'
;DQAAFAAGYLSAGVTQTGTACTYGGGNFPTVSIFMDGFTRGVAHYNEIKGTDVEVLGWDSEAGDGVFTGSFTDMDLARATAESLFQEGCDIIIPVGGAINLPAGDLINEGQGLAMIGVDADAYFAMPEAYQPVWLTTVEKAIAPFIALAVQEQVEGTWTSGSFVGNLENGGVGLSPFHDWDDDISVELKGEVAQLLE
;
A
#
# COMPACT_ATOMS: atom_id res chain seq x y z
N ASP A 1 -1.93 1.76 -9.31
CA ASP A 1 -1.16 0.52 -9.47
C ASP A 1 0.35 0.73 -9.40
N GLN A 2 0.94 1.70 -10.11
CA GLN A 2 2.39 1.89 -10.21
C GLN A 2 3.10 2.03 -8.86
N ALA A 3 2.65 2.92 -7.98
CA ALA A 3 3.26 3.08 -6.67
C ALA A 3 3.01 1.86 -5.76
N ALA A 4 1.84 1.20 -5.88
CA ALA A 4 1.59 -0.05 -5.17
C ALA A 4 2.49 -1.19 -5.66
N PHE A 5 2.86 -1.20 -6.95
CA PHE A 5 3.86 -2.12 -7.49
C PHE A 5 5.23 -1.93 -6.82
N ALA A 6 5.71 -0.69 -6.72
CA ALA A 6 6.96 -0.39 -6.03
C ALA A 6 6.90 -0.77 -4.54
N ALA A 7 5.74 -0.57 -3.88
CA ALA A 7 5.51 -1.01 -2.50
C ALA A 7 5.55 -2.54 -2.34
N GLY A 8 5.00 -3.29 -3.30
CA GLY A 8 5.08 -4.75 -3.32
C GLY A 8 6.50 -5.26 -3.49
N TYR A 9 7.26 -4.64 -4.41
CA TYR A 9 8.68 -4.92 -4.60
C TYR A 9 9.50 -4.68 -3.32
N LEU A 10 9.28 -3.55 -2.66
CA LEU A 10 9.89 -3.21 -1.38
C LEU A 10 9.54 -4.27 -0.31
N SER A 11 8.26 -4.64 -0.20
CA SER A 11 7.79 -5.62 0.79
C SER A 11 8.45 -6.98 0.61
N ALA A 12 8.60 -7.43 -0.63
CA ALA A 12 9.30 -8.69 -0.93
C ALA A 12 10.77 -8.67 -0.51
N GLY A 13 11.42 -7.49 -0.54
CA GLY A 13 12.79 -7.32 -0.09
C GLY A 13 12.97 -7.19 1.42
N VAL A 14 11.89 -6.88 2.17
CA VAL A 14 11.92 -6.62 3.63
C VAL A 14 11.32 -7.77 4.43
N THR A 15 10.39 -8.54 3.86
CA THR A 15 9.74 -9.66 4.58
C THR A 15 10.76 -10.63 5.18
N GLN A 16 10.47 -11.11 6.37
CA GLN A 16 11.27 -12.10 7.09
C GLN A 16 10.67 -13.51 7.02
N THR A 17 9.36 -13.61 6.78
CA THR A 17 8.65 -14.87 6.64
C THR A 17 8.61 -15.37 5.19
N GLY A 18 8.85 -14.49 4.21
CA GLY A 18 8.62 -14.77 2.80
C GLY A 18 7.15 -14.67 2.40
N THR A 19 6.30 -14.05 3.21
CA THR A 19 4.87 -13.91 2.93
C THR A 19 4.40 -12.49 3.21
N ALA A 20 3.95 -11.80 2.18
CA ALA A 20 3.27 -10.51 2.28
C ALA A 20 1.75 -10.72 2.11
N CYS A 21 0.94 -9.74 2.47
CA CYS A 21 -0.50 -9.87 2.29
C CYS A 21 -1.23 -8.55 2.06
N THR A 22 -2.46 -8.66 1.58
CA THR A 22 -3.34 -7.52 1.33
C THR A 22 -4.79 -7.89 1.64
N TYR A 23 -5.57 -6.90 2.01
CA TYR A 23 -7.02 -6.97 2.00
C TYR A 23 -7.63 -5.61 1.70
N GLY A 24 -8.88 -5.60 1.25
CA GLY A 24 -9.59 -4.37 0.93
C GLY A 24 -10.87 -4.19 1.72
N GLY A 25 -11.40 -2.96 1.77
CA GLY A 25 -12.70 -2.67 2.34
C GLY A 25 -13.87 -3.22 1.50
N GLY A 26 -13.69 -3.31 0.19
CA GLY A 26 -14.67 -3.87 -0.75
C GLY A 26 -14.07 -4.03 -2.15
N ASN A 27 -14.65 -4.93 -2.94
CA ASN A 27 -14.17 -5.19 -4.31
C ASN A 27 -14.62 -4.06 -5.27
N PHE A 28 -13.86 -2.97 -5.24
CA PHE A 28 -14.03 -1.83 -6.16
C PHE A 28 -12.74 -1.62 -6.95
N PRO A 29 -12.80 -1.18 -8.21
CA PRO A 29 -11.59 -0.93 -9.02
C PRO A 29 -10.58 0.02 -8.36
N THR A 30 -11.05 0.98 -7.56
CA THR A 30 -10.21 1.91 -6.80
C THR A 30 -9.53 1.29 -5.58
N VAL A 31 -9.91 0.09 -5.17
CA VAL A 31 -9.31 -0.73 -4.12
C VAL A 31 -8.44 -1.82 -4.73
N SER A 32 -9.02 -2.64 -5.61
CA SER A 32 -8.35 -3.78 -6.22
C SER A 32 -7.10 -3.40 -7.02
N ILE A 33 -7.05 -2.18 -7.60
CA ILE A 33 -5.87 -1.67 -8.31
C ILE A 33 -4.62 -1.58 -7.42
N PHE A 34 -4.77 -1.34 -6.10
CA PHE A 34 -3.65 -1.36 -5.15
C PHE A 34 -3.21 -2.79 -4.87
N MET A 35 -4.19 -3.68 -4.61
CA MET A 35 -3.94 -5.09 -4.31
C MET A 35 -3.24 -5.78 -5.49
N ASP A 36 -3.70 -5.52 -6.71
CA ASP A 36 -3.10 -6.06 -7.93
C ASP A 36 -1.69 -5.50 -8.18
N GLY A 37 -1.53 -4.18 -8.07
CA GLY A 37 -0.21 -3.54 -8.19
C GLY A 37 0.80 -4.11 -7.19
N PHE A 38 0.41 -4.23 -5.93
CA PHE A 38 1.22 -4.80 -4.86
C PHE A 38 1.66 -6.25 -5.17
N THR A 39 0.71 -7.12 -5.53
CA THR A 39 0.99 -8.51 -5.87
C THR A 39 1.93 -8.64 -7.06
N ARG A 40 1.73 -7.83 -8.10
CA ARG A 40 2.64 -7.79 -9.26
C ARG A 40 4.04 -7.29 -8.92
N GLY A 41 4.15 -6.36 -7.98
CA GLY A 41 5.44 -5.88 -7.49
C GLY A 41 6.24 -6.98 -6.77
N VAL A 42 5.57 -7.77 -5.92
CA VAL A 42 6.18 -8.95 -5.29
C VAL A 42 6.61 -9.97 -6.34
N ALA A 43 5.74 -10.28 -7.31
CA ALA A 43 6.06 -11.21 -8.39
C ALA A 43 7.28 -10.75 -9.20
N HIS A 44 7.40 -9.44 -9.47
CA HIS A 44 8.56 -8.88 -10.16
C HIS A 44 9.85 -8.99 -9.33
N TYR A 45 9.78 -8.76 -8.02
CA TYR A 45 10.93 -9.00 -7.14
C TYR A 45 11.38 -10.46 -7.21
N ASN A 46 10.45 -11.40 -7.15
CA ASN A 46 10.74 -12.83 -7.26
C ASN A 46 11.44 -13.16 -8.60
N GLU A 47 10.96 -12.60 -9.71
CA GLU A 47 11.57 -12.78 -11.03
C GLU A 47 13.02 -12.26 -11.08
N ILE A 48 13.27 -11.06 -10.54
CA ILE A 48 14.59 -10.41 -10.57
C ILE A 48 15.57 -11.07 -9.60
N LYS A 49 15.12 -11.43 -8.40
CA LYS A 49 15.99 -11.93 -7.32
C LYS A 49 16.05 -13.46 -7.24
N GLY A 50 15.18 -14.17 -7.97
CA GLY A 50 15.08 -15.63 -7.90
C GLY A 50 14.54 -16.13 -6.56
N THR A 51 13.63 -15.38 -5.95
CA THR A 51 12.95 -15.71 -4.69
C THR A 51 11.55 -16.26 -4.95
N ASP A 52 10.84 -16.64 -3.89
CA ASP A 52 9.48 -17.19 -3.97
C ASP A 52 8.63 -16.61 -2.83
N VAL A 53 8.58 -15.28 -2.75
CA VAL A 53 7.73 -14.56 -1.77
C VAL A 53 6.28 -14.70 -2.18
N GLU A 54 5.44 -15.18 -1.26
CA GLU A 54 4.00 -15.34 -1.48
C GLU A 54 3.23 -14.07 -1.16
N VAL A 55 2.06 -13.89 -1.83
CA VAL A 55 1.09 -12.84 -1.47
C VAL A 55 -0.24 -13.48 -1.15
N LEU A 56 -0.70 -13.28 0.09
CA LEU A 56 -2.03 -13.67 0.51
C LEU A 56 -3.03 -12.54 0.29
N GLY A 57 -4.27 -12.88 0.03
CA GLY A 57 -5.40 -11.95 0.00
C GLY A 57 -5.71 -11.32 -1.34
N TRP A 58 -4.94 -11.58 -2.39
CA TRP A 58 -5.28 -11.18 -3.77
C TRP A 58 -4.79 -12.19 -4.80
N ASP A 59 -5.68 -12.56 -5.72
CA ASP A 59 -5.37 -13.36 -6.90
C ASP A 59 -5.51 -12.46 -8.15
N SER A 60 -4.38 -12.11 -8.77
CA SER A 60 -4.33 -11.26 -9.97
C SER A 60 -4.94 -11.92 -11.21
N GLU A 61 -4.99 -13.27 -11.28
CA GLU A 61 -5.57 -13.98 -12.42
C GLU A 61 -7.09 -14.05 -12.31
N ALA A 62 -7.60 -14.33 -11.10
CA ALA A 62 -9.02 -14.35 -10.82
C ALA A 62 -9.63 -12.94 -10.72
N GLY A 63 -8.80 -11.91 -10.39
CA GLY A 63 -9.27 -10.57 -10.10
C GLY A 63 -10.14 -10.51 -8.84
N ASP A 64 -9.83 -11.35 -7.86
CA ASP A 64 -10.57 -11.49 -6.61
C ASP A 64 -9.63 -11.65 -5.40
N GLY A 65 -10.16 -11.45 -4.21
CA GLY A 65 -9.35 -11.51 -3.00
C GLY A 65 -10.13 -11.32 -1.70
N VAL A 66 -9.42 -10.99 -0.65
CA VAL A 66 -9.98 -10.82 0.69
C VAL A 66 -10.50 -9.41 0.89
N PHE A 67 -11.79 -9.30 1.25
CA PHE A 67 -12.44 -8.03 1.53
C PHE A 67 -13.23 -8.12 2.84
N THR A 68 -13.11 -7.07 3.67
CA THR A 68 -13.89 -6.97 4.91
C THR A 68 -15.37 -6.71 4.65
N GLY A 69 -15.73 -6.23 3.45
CA GLY A 69 -17.11 -5.80 3.13
C GLY A 69 -17.50 -4.46 3.76
N SER A 70 -16.59 -3.78 4.44
CA SER A 70 -16.78 -2.50 5.11
C SER A 70 -15.51 -1.67 5.12
N PHE A 71 -15.65 -0.34 5.07
CA PHE A 71 -14.53 0.61 5.24
C PHE A 71 -14.45 1.19 6.65
N THR A 72 -15.35 0.77 7.55
CA THR A 72 -15.50 1.34 8.89
C THR A 72 -15.67 0.30 10.00
N ASP A 73 -15.81 -0.96 9.67
CA ASP A 73 -15.96 -2.05 10.64
C ASP A 73 -14.54 -2.53 11.08
N MET A 74 -14.11 -2.03 12.24
CA MET A 74 -12.78 -2.32 12.78
C MET A 74 -12.65 -3.75 13.30
N ASP A 75 -13.76 -4.36 13.76
CA ASP A 75 -13.74 -5.73 14.26
C ASP A 75 -13.51 -6.73 13.10
N LEU A 76 -14.20 -6.52 11.97
CA LEU A 76 -13.96 -7.30 10.76
C LEU A 76 -12.56 -7.09 10.21
N ALA A 77 -12.06 -5.84 10.20
CA ALA A 77 -10.72 -5.54 9.75
C ALA A 77 -9.66 -6.23 10.62
N ARG A 78 -9.84 -6.21 11.97
CA ARG A 78 -8.94 -6.90 12.90
C ARG A 78 -8.95 -8.42 12.67
N ALA A 79 -10.13 -9.03 12.58
CA ALA A 79 -10.25 -10.47 12.35
C ALA A 79 -9.61 -10.89 11.01
N THR A 80 -9.75 -10.06 9.97
CA THR A 80 -9.15 -10.30 8.65
C THR A 80 -7.62 -10.23 8.73
N ALA A 81 -7.08 -9.17 9.33
CA ALA A 81 -5.62 -9.02 9.47
C ALA A 81 -5.02 -10.13 10.34
N GLU A 82 -5.70 -10.50 11.45
CA GLU A 82 -5.26 -11.58 12.34
C GLU A 82 -5.22 -12.93 11.61
N SER A 83 -6.21 -13.24 10.77
CA SER A 83 -6.19 -14.46 9.95
C SER A 83 -4.99 -14.49 9.02
N LEU A 84 -4.69 -13.39 8.31
CA LEU A 84 -3.56 -13.30 7.40
C LEU A 84 -2.21 -13.43 8.13
N PHE A 85 -2.06 -12.82 9.31
CA PHE A 85 -0.85 -12.98 10.12
C PHE A 85 -0.69 -14.41 10.64
N GLN A 86 -1.79 -15.09 11.03
CA GLN A 86 -1.77 -16.51 11.41
C GLN A 86 -1.38 -17.44 10.26
N GLU A 87 -1.63 -17.03 9.01
CA GLU A 87 -1.21 -17.75 7.80
C GLU A 87 0.27 -17.48 7.42
N GLY A 88 0.98 -16.65 8.20
CA GLY A 88 2.42 -16.41 8.05
C GLY A 88 2.78 -15.08 7.41
N CYS A 89 1.81 -14.24 7.06
CA CYS A 89 2.09 -12.89 6.58
C CYS A 89 2.83 -12.08 7.65
N ASP A 90 3.82 -11.28 7.25
CA ASP A 90 4.48 -10.33 8.13
C ASP A 90 4.46 -8.88 7.63
N ILE A 91 4.22 -8.66 6.33
CA ILE A 91 4.04 -7.32 5.77
C ILE A 91 2.67 -7.21 5.10
N ILE A 92 1.86 -6.25 5.53
CA ILE A 92 0.47 -6.13 5.10
C ILE A 92 0.16 -4.76 4.49
N ILE A 93 -0.62 -4.74 3.40
CA ILE A 93 -1.22 -3.53 2.85
C ILE A 93 -2.75 -3.59 2.93
N PRO A 94 -3.38 -2.98 3.95
CA PRO A 94 -4.82 -2.84 4.05
C PRO A 94 -5.30 -1.68 3.17
N VAL A 95 -6.22 -1.94 2.24
CA VAL A 95 -6.71 -0.93 1.29
C VAL A 95 -8.12 -0.48 1.65
N GLY A 96 -8.22 0.64 2.38
CA GLY A 96 -9.55 1.14 2.78
C GLY A 96 -9.53 2.19 3.90
N GLY A 97 -8.54 3.03 3.97
CA GLY A 97 -8.47 4.11 4.97
C GLY A 97 -8.36 3.57 6.40
N ALA A 98 -9.32 3.88 7.28
CA ALA A 98 -9.22 3.56 8.71
C ALA A 98 -9.15 2.06 9.04
N ILE A 99 -9.53 1.16 8.13
CA ILE A 99 -9.43 -0.28 8.36
C ILE A 99 -7.99 -0.80 8.46
N ASN A 100 -6.99 0.05 8.22
CA ASN A 100 -5.58 -0.27 8.45
C ASN A 100 -5.19 -0.27 9.93
N LEU A 101 -5.85 0.53 10.78
CA LEU A 101 -5.49 0.67 12.20
C LEU A 101 -5.48 -0.65 12.98
N PRO A 102 -6.47 -1.56 12.83
CA PRO A 102 -6.43 -2.86 13.52
C PRO A 102 -5.24 -3.74 13.12
N ALA A 103 -4.75 -3.66 11.89
CA ALA A 103 -3.51 -4.34 11.50
C ALA A 103 -2.29 -3.74 12.22
N GLY A 104 -2.24 -2.41 12.37
CA GLY A 104 -1.22 -1.73 13.15
C GLY A 104 -1.24 -2.10 14.63
N ASP A 105 -2.42 -2.26 15.23
CA ASP A 105 -2.55 -2.76 16.60
C ASP A 105 -1.94 -4.16 16.73
N LEU A 106 -2.25 -5.07 15.80
CA LEU A 106 -1.73 -6.43 15.81
C LEU A 106 -0.19 -6.46 15.64
N ILE A 107 0.37 -5.58 14.79
CA ILE A 107 1.83 -5.45 14.66
C ILE A 107 2.45 -4.95 15.95
N ASN A 108 1.86 -3.94 16.59
CA ASN A 108 2.30 -3.45 17.90
C ASN A 108 2.19 -4.52 19.01
N GLU A 109 1.27 -5.48 18.86
CA GLU A 109 1.13 -6.67 19.70
C GLU A 109 2.15 -7.79 19.35
N GLY A 110 2.95 -7.62 18.29
CA GLY A 110 3.98 -8.58 17.86
C GLY A 110 3.51 -9.66 16.90
N GLN A 111 2.39 -9.48 16.20
CA GLN A 111 1.84 -10.48 15.27
C GLN A 111 2.30 -10.29 13.81
N GLY A 112 2.97 -9.19 13.49
CA GLY A 112 3.50 -8.88 12.16
C GLY A 112 4.77 -8.06 12.26
N LEU A 113 5.33 -7.68 11.12
CA LEU A 113 6.56 -6.89 11.04
C LEU A 113 6.27 -5.43 10.71
N ALA A 114 5.56 -5.18 9.60
CA ALA A 114 5.27 -3.84 9.12
C ALA A 114 3.98 -3.78 8.29
N MET A 115 3.50 -2.55 8.05
CA MET A 115 2.40 -2.33 7.13
C MET A 115 2.67 -1.17 6.18
N ILE A 116 1.91 -1.15 5.08
CA ILE A 116 1.94 -0.10 4.06
C ILE A 116 0.65 0.71 4.13
N GLY A 117 0.80 2.02 4.20
CA GLY A 117 -0.31 2.95 4.16
C GLY A 117 -0.84 3.19 2.74
N VAL A 118 -1.99 3.84 2.65
CA VAL A 118 -2.58 4.29 1.38
C VAL A 118 -3.09 5.73 1.50
N ASP A 119 -3.13 6.42 0.37
CA ASP A 119 -3.69 7.74 0.12
C ASP A 119 -2.79 8.92 0.55
N ALA A 120 -2.51 9.11 1.82
CA ALA A 120 -1.64 10.15 2.35
C ALA A 120 -0.58 9.54 3.25
N ASP A 121 0.58 10.20 3.39
CA ASP A 121 1.66 9.70 4.25
C ASP A 121 1.14 9.34 5.65
N ALA A 122 0.98 8.04 5.89
CA ALA A 122 0.37 7.51 7.09
C ALA A 122 1.19 7.80 8.35
N TYR A 123 2.50 7.96 8.22
CA TYR A 123 3.39 8.31 9.32
C TYR A 123 2.98 9.62 10.00
N PHE A 124 2.51 10.61 9.23
CA PHE A 124 2.02 11.88 9.74
C PHE A 124 0.49 11.97 9.84
N ALA A 125 -0.23 11.22 9.01
CA ALA A 125 -1.68 11.28 8.95
C ALA A 125 -2.38 10.46 10.05
N MET A 126 -1.68 9.46 10.63
CA MET A 126 -2.21 8.57 11.65
C MET A 126 -1.61 8.88 13.04
N PRO A 127 -2.19 8.34 14.14
CA PRO A 127 -1.65 8.56 15.47
C PRO A 127 -0.18 8.13 15.61
N GLU A 128 0.61 8.90 16.37
CA GLU A 128 2.04 8.69 16.58
C GLU A 128 2.40 7.26 17.05
N ALA A 129 1.50 6.61 17.80
CA ALA A 129 1.69 5.23 18.26
C ALA A 129 1.84 4.19 17.13
N TYR A 130 1.45 4.55 15.91
CA TYR A 130 1.61 3.67 14.75
C TYR A 130 2.83 4.01 13.88
N GLN A 131 3.58 5.06 14.20
CA GLN A 131 4.75 5.45 13.39
C GLN A 131 5.72 4.28 13.12
N PRO A 132 6.11 3.49 14.12
CA PRO A 132 7.08 2.41 13.91
C PRO A 132 6.62 1.27 13.00
N VAL A 133 5.31 1.14 12.76
CA VAL A 133 4.77 0.04 11.93
C VAL A 133 4.65 0.40 10.45
N TRP A 134 4.78 1.69 10.08
CA TRP A 134 4.66 2.14 8.69
C TRP A 134 5.97 1.96 7.92
N LEU A 135 6.04 0.95 7.04
CA LEU A 135 7.18 0.74 6.15
C LEU A 135 7.27 1.86 5.10
N THR A 136 6.15 2.22 4.52
CA THR A 136 5.93 3.34 3.59
C THR A 136 4.42 3.54 3.38
N THR A 137 4.04 4.51 2.56
CA THR A 137 2.66 4.73 2.12
C THR A 137 2.58 4.85 0.60
N VAL A 138 1.62 4.17 -0.01
CA VAL A 138 1.24 4.40 -1.41
C VAL A 138 0.41 5.67 -1.47
N GLU A 139 1.05 6.76 -1.86
CA GLU A 139 0.44 8.09 -1.86
C GLU A 139 -0.34 8.39 -3.13
N LYS A 140 -1.41 9.17 -2.96
CA LYS A 140 -2.14 9.84 -4.04
C LYS A 140 -2.07 11.35 -3.84
N ALA A 141 -1.63 12.07 -4.84
CA ALA A 141 -1.55 13.54 -4.83
C ALA A 141 -2.95 14.19 -4.99
N ILE A 142 -3.89 13.87 -4.11
CA ILE A 142 -5.29 14.34 -4.20
C ILE A 142 -5.38 15.86 -4.08
N ALA A 143 -4.67 16.44 -3.10
CA ALA A 143 -4.75 17.86 -2.82
C ALA A 143 -4.24 18.76 -3.98
N PRO A 144 -3.09 18.50 -4.62
CA PRO A 144 -2.65 19.26 -5.80
C PRO A 144 -3.65 19.21 -6.96
N PHE A 145 -4.29 18.06 -7.20
CA PHE A 145 -5.26 17.92 -8.30
C PHE A 145 -6.60 18.60 -8.00
N ILE A 146 -7.05 18.58 -6.75
CA ILE A 146 -8.21 19.41 -6.35
C ILE A 146 -7.90 20.89 -6.53
N ALA A 147 -6.71 21.34 -6.12
CA ALA A 147 -6.30 22.73 -6.29
C ALA A 147 -6.27 23.14 -7.77
N LEU A 148 -5.74 22.28 -8.65
CA LEU A 148 -5.74 22.49 -10.10
C LEU A 148 -7.17 22.61 -10.66
N ALA A 149 -8.07 21.70 -10.29
CA ALA A 149 -9.47 21.73 -10.75
C ALA A 149 -10.20 23.01 -10.28
N VAL A 150 -9.93 23.48 -9.05
CA VAL A 150 -10.46 24.74 -8.54
C VAL A 150 -9.90 25.93 -9.33
N GLN A 151 -8.60 25.93 -9.60
CA GLN A 151 -7.96 26.99 -10.40
C GLN A 151 -8.56 27.05 -11.80
N GLU A 152 -8.66 25.94 -12.52
CA GLU A 152 -9.27 25.85 -13.85
C GLU A 152 -10.73 26.33 -13.85
N GLN A 153 -11.49 26.01 -12.77
CA GLN A 153 -12.87 26.52 -12.63
C GLN A 153 -12.90 28.02 -12.47
N VAL A 154 -11.98 28.63 -11.70
CA VAL A 154 -11.87 30.08 -11.52
C VAL A 154 -11.48 30.79 -12.82
N GLU A 155 -10.57 30.17 -13.59
CA GLU A 155 -10.09 30.69 -14.88
C GLU A 155 -11.08 30.47 -16.04
N GLY A 156 -12.14 29.66 -15.81
CA GLY A 156 -13.13 29.30 -16.83
C GLY A 156 -12.60 28.34 -17.90
N THR A 157 -11.52 27.63 -17.60
CA THR A 157 -10.86 26.65 -18.48
C THR A 157 -11.24 25.21 -18.14
N TRP A 158 -11.93 24.99 -16.99
CA TRP A 158 -12.29 23.66 -16.51
C TRP A 158 -13.17 22.89 -17.49
N THR A 159 -12.82 21.63 -17.75
CA THR A 159 -13.61 20.69 -18.53
C THR A 159 -13.92 19.44 -17.69
N SER A 160 -15.14 18.91 -17.85
CA SER A 160 -15.49 17.65 -17.18
C SER A 160 -14.68 16.49 -17.75
N GLY A 161 -14.22 15.57 -16.88
CA GLY A 161 -13.45 14.41 -17.29
C GLY A 161 -12.92 13.65 -16.09
N SER A 162 -12.15 12.58 -16.38
CA SER A 162 -11.40 11.84 -15.37
C SER A 162 -9.94 12.26 -15.42
N PHE A 163 -9.37 12.56 -14.27
CA PHE A 163 -7.93 12.72 -14.12
C PHE A 163 -7.32 11.39 -13.67
N VAL A 164 -6.26 10.93 -14.35
CA VAL A 164 -5.52 9.71 -13.99
C VAL A 164 -4.16 10.14 -13.44
N GLY A 165 -3.96 9.95 -12.13
CA GLY A 165 -2.67 10.13 -11.49
C GLY A 165 -1.76 8.93 -11.76
N ASN A 166 -0.52 9.21 -12.17
CA ASN A 166 0.53 8.22 -12.38
C ASN A 166 1.87 8.76 -11.88
N LEU A 167 2.94 7.97 -11.97
CA LEU A 167 4.29 8.41 -11.56
C LEU A 167 4.78 9.61 -12.40
N GLU A 168 4.57 9.57 -13.70
CA GLU A 168 5.04 10.60 -14.64
C GLU A 168 4.48 11.99 -14.32
N ASN A 169 3.21 12.08 -13.92
CA ASN A 169 2.57 13.34 -13.57
C ASN A 169 2.55 13.66 -12.07
N GLY A 170 3.26 12.84 -11.26
CA GLY A 170 3.32 13.02 -9.81
C GLY A 170 2.00 12.75 -9.10
N GLY A 171 1.07 12.05 -9.74
CA GLY A 171 -0.25 11.76 -9.19
C GLY A 171 -0.26 10.62 -8.17
N VAL A 172 0.78 9.79 -8.17
CA VAL A 172 1.03 8.73 -7.19
C VAL A 172 2.51 8.65 -6.87
N GLY A 173 2.85 8.06 -5.72
CA GLY A 173 4.23 7.86 -5.28
C GLY A 173 4.31 7.00 -4.03
N LEU A 174 5.50 6.89 -3.46
CA LEU A 174 5.71 6.35 -2.12
C LEU A 174 6.16 7.46 -1.18
N SER A 175 5.67 7.42 0.07
CA SER A 175 6.22 8.26 1.12
C SER A 175 7.66 7.86 1.45
N PRO A 176 8.45 8.72 2.12
CA PRO A 176 9.71 8.31 2.74
C PRO A 176 9.52 7.08 3.65
N PHE A 177 10.59 6.35 3.89
CA PHE A 177 10.56 5.16 4.75
C PHE A 177 10.61 5.50 6.25
N HIS A 178 10.82 6.77 6.61
CA HIS A 178 10.82 7.28 7.98
C HIS A 178 11.68 6.44 8.93
N ASP A 179 11.08 5.83 9.96
CA ASP A 179 11.79 5.03 10.95
C ASP A 179 12.41 3.74 10.36
N TRP A 180 11.94 3.31 9.18
CA TRP A 180 12.46 2.13 8.48
C TRP A 180 13.65 2.42 7.58
N ASP A 181 14.03 3.70 7.38
CA ASP A 181 15.06 4.04 6.38
C ASP A 181 16.39 3.33 6.65
N ASP A 182 16.82 3.24 7.89
CA ASP A 182 18.08 2.60 8.24
C ASP A 182 18.03 1.06 8.14
N ASP A 183 16.83 0.45 8.21
CA ASP A 183 16.64 -1.00 8.15
C ASP A 183 16.52 -1.53 6.71
N ILE A 184 16.24 -0.66 5.74
CA ILE A 184 16.16 -1.02 4.32
C ILE A 184 17.55 -0.87 3.69
N SER A 185 18.02 -1.91 3.00
CA SER A 185 19.33 -1.87 2.34
C SER A 185 19.42 -0.76 1.27
N VAL A 186 20.60 -0.18 1.11
CA VAL A 186 20.84 0.86 0.09
C VAL A 186 20.55 0.34 -1.33
N GLU A 187 20.82 -0.96 -1.59
CA GLU A 187 20.51 -1.60 -2.86
C GLU A 187 19.02 -1.60 -3.12
N LEU A 188 18.22 -2.09 -2.17
CA LEU A 188 16.75 -2.16 -2.29
C LEU A 188 16.13 -0.77 -2.44
N LYS A 189 16.60 0.23 -1.68
CA LYS A 189 16.17 1.63 -1.84
C LYS A 189 16.46 2.15 -3.25
N GLY A 190 17.64 1.84 -3.80
CA GLY A 190 18.01 2.22 -5.15
C GLY A 190 17.13 1.56 -6.22
N GLU A 191 16.78 0.29 -6.05
CA GLU A 191 15.89 -0.44 -6.95
C GLU A 191 14.46 0.11 -6.91
N VAL A 192 13.94 0.36 -5.71
CA VAL A 192 12.61 1.00 -5.54
C VAL A 192 12.58 2.38 -6.18
N ALA A 193 13.63 3.18 -6.02
CA ALA A 193 13.73 4.50 -6.66
C ALA A 193 13.69 4.40 -8.19
N GLN A 194 14.34 3.40 -8.79
CA GLN A 194 14.28 3.16 -10.24
C GLN A 194 12.88 2.73 -10.73
N LEU A 195 12.11 2.04 -9.91
CA LEU A 195 10.73 1.68 -10.25
C LEU A 195 9.77 2.87 -10.19
N LEU A 196 10.16 3.95 -9.53
CA LEU A 196 9.37 5.17 -9.39
C LEU A 196 9.73 6.24 -10.45
N GLU A 197 10.74 6.04 -11.28
CA GLU A 197 11.12 6.89 -12.42
C GLU A 197 10.29 6.57 -13.68
#